data_fb801e5751d3ad4b748068c55fa6242e
#
_entry.id   fb801e5751d3ad4b748068c55fa6242e
#
_cell.length_a   1.000
_cell.length_b   1.000
_cell.length_c   1.000
_cell.angle_alpha   90.00
_cell.angle_beta   90.00
_cell.angle_gamma   90.00
#
_symmetry.space_group_name_H-M   'P 1'
#
loop_
_entity.id
_entity.type
_entity.pdbx_description
1 polymer ?
#
loop_
_entity_poly.entity_id
_entity_poly.type
_entity_poly.pdbx_seq_one_letter_code
_entity_poly.pdbx_strand_id
1 'polypeptide(L)'
;MAKKSQFDYDLIVIGSGAAGSTAALGVAKAGKKVALCEAAAFGGESPNWGDMPTKALLHAALLYDEAKRGARFGLRSTTLGYNYPAMLQWRDIVTKRTGVADNRRYYEKAGIDTFTGVAHFLSPHEISINRTHITAKNFLIASGSHFAAPDVYGIETIDYKTPRTLLEAIRPPRSLMIVGSDGAALEYAQLMATLGTKVYLVEKSSRLMPEADSEVGELMERYLHETKGVSCLTQTQLVSVEKKGLGVRVTYSRGTVTKSVQVDEILFMTNRVPTTDIGLENAVVDYTPAGIKVNEFLQTSAKHIYAAGDVLGGDTHTQAAMIQGRTVTNNLLHKAVPSPEIQHVPRVTYTYPAIASVGLSEDDCIKRDLSVNQALVPLAMVSRSNTSDFTDGFVKLISDKRGVLIGATIVAPHAAEMIHEVSLAIQHGMSASDLANTPHAFLSWGEAVRVAANRLV
;
A
#
# COMPACT_ATOMS: atom_id res chain seq x y z
N MET A 1 -39.87 -11.91 27.27
CA MET A 1 -39.29 -12.81 26.27
C MET A 1 -38.64 -11.94 25.21
N ALA A 2 -37.31 -11.97 25.06
CA ALA A 2 -36.65 -11.25 23.97
C ALA A 2 -37.15 -11.84 22.63
N LYS A 3 -37.60 -10.97 21.71
CA LYS A 3 -37.96 -11.39 20.35
C LYS A 3 -36.76 -12.14 19.75
N LYS A 4 -36.93 -13.41 19.38
CA LYS A 4 -35.91 -14.19 18.66
C LYS A 4 -35.53 -13.38 17.41
N SER A 5 -34.27 -13.06 17.26
CA SER A 5 -33.79 -12.37 16.06
C SER A 5 -34.16 -13.19 14.82
N GLN A 6 -34.62 -12.53 13.78
CA GLN A 6 -34.94 -13.16 12.49
C GLN A 6 -33.69 -13.69 11.78
N PHE A 7 -32.52 -13.18 12.18
CA PHE A 7 -31.20 -13.49 11.57
C PHE A 7 -30.26 -14.07 12.64
N ASP A 8 -29.29 -14.86 12.19
CA ASP A 8 -28.25 -15.45 13.05
C ASP A 8 -27.29 -14.39 13.59
N TYR A 9 -27.01 -13.33 12.79
CA TYR A 9 -26.05 -12.27 13.10
C TYR A 9 -26.63 -10.87 12.85
N ASP A 10 -26.13 -9.87 13.58
CA ASP A 10 -26.36 -8.45 13.29
C ASP A 10 -25.51 -8.01 12.08
N LEU A 11 -24.29 -8.57 11.96
CA LEU A 11 -23.34 -8.30 10.88
C LEU A 11 -22.58 -9.57 10.50
N ILE A 12 -22.50 -9.85 9.21
CA ILE A 12 -21.52 -10.78 8.64
C ILE A 12 -20.49 -9.96 7.85
N VAL A 13 -19.20 -10.20 8.12
CA VAL A 13 -18.07 -9.60 7.43
C VAL A 13 -17.39 -10.63 6.55
N ILE A 14 -17.26 -10.37 5.26
CA ILE A 14 -16.59 -11.21 4.27
C ILE A 14 -15.21 -10.65 4.00
N GLY A 15 -14.18 -11.31 4.53
CA GLY A 15 -12.78 -10.89 4.50
C GLY A 15 -12.32 -10.23 5.81
N SER A 16 -11.22 -10.72 6.36
CA SER A 16 -10.64 -10.25 7.63
C SER A 16 -9.45 -9.28 7.45
N GLY A 17 -9.32 -8.69 6.25
CA GLY A 17 -8.32 -7.65 5.99
C GLY A 17 -8.56 -6.38 6.78
N ALA A 18 -7.81 -5.31 6.48
CA ALA A 18 -7.80 -4.06 7.24
C ALA A 18 -9.21 -3.45 7.44
N ALA A 19 -10.05 -3.42 6.39
CA ALA A 19 -11.41 -2.91 6.49
C ALA A 19 -12.31 -3.84 7.32
N GLY A 20 -12.31 -5.14 6.99
CA GLY A 20 -13.18 -6.12 7.64
C GLY A 20 -12.85 -6.32 9.11
N SER A 21 -11.57 -6.46 9.48
CA SER A 21 -11.13 -6.55 10.88
C SER A 21 -11.54 -5.33 11.69
N THR A 22 -11.33 -4.13 11.14
CA THR A 22 -11.68 -2.88 11.83
C THR A 22 -13.18 -2.81 12.10
N ALA A 23 -14.00 -3.15 11.12
CA ALA A 23 -15.45 -3.12 11.27
C ALA A 23 -15.96 -4.23 12.21
N ALA A 24 -15.47 -5.47 12.05
CA ALA A 24 -15.88 -6.60 12.89
C ALA A 24 -15.60 -6.33 14.36
N LEU A 25 -14.38 -5.89 14.70
CA LEU A 25 -14.00 -5.56 16.07
C LEU A 25 -14.82 -4.38 16.64
N GLY A 26 -15.02 -3.33 15.83
CA GLY A 26 -15.79 -2.16 16.26
C GLY A 26 -17.25 -2.48 16.58
N VAL A 27 -17.90 -3.27 15.72
CA VAL A 27 -19.30 -3.67 15.89
C VAL A 27 -19.46 -4.69 17.03
N ALA A 28 -18.52 -5.64 17.17
CA ALA A 28 -18.53 -6.61 18.28
C ALA A 28 -18.32 -5.90 19.63
N LYS A 29 -17.42 -4.90 19.70
CA LYS A 29 -17.21 -4.07 20.90
C LYS A 29 -18.48 -3.33 21.35
N ALA A 30 -19.39 -3.02 20.43
CA ALA A 30 -20.70 -2.44 20.72
C ALA A 30 -21.76 -3.48 21.13
N GLY A 31 -21.36 -4.73 21.41
CA GLY A 31 -22.25 -5.81 21.89
C GLY A 31 -23.13 -6.43 20.80
N LYS A 32 -22.81 -6.25 19.53
CA LYS A 32 -23.52 -6.85 18.40
C LYS A 32 -22.98 -8.25 18.10
N LYS A 33 -23.84 -9.14 17.62
CA LYS A 33 -23.43 -10.47 17.19
C LYS A 33 -22.83 -10.43 15.79
N VAL A 34 -21.53 -10.77 15.67
CA VAL A 34 -20.74 -10.64 14.45
C VAL A 34 -20.17 -11.99 14.02
N ALA A 35 -20.28 -12.29 12.73
CA ALA A 35 -19.53 -13.35 12.07
C ALA A 35 -18.45 -12.76 11.16
N LEU A 36 -17.25 -13.35 11.16
CA LEU A 36 -16.12 -12.97 10.30
C LEU A 36 -15.70 -14.17 9.47
N CYS A 37 -15.82 -14.06 8.14
CA CYS A 37 -15.47 -15.08 7.18
C CYS A 37 -14.11 -14.75 6.52
N GLU A 38 -13.19 -15.71 6.47
CA GLU A 38 -11.87 -15.54 5.86
C GLU A 38 -11.52 -16.73 4.97
N ALA A 39 -11.13 -16.45 3.73
CA ALA A 39 -10.82 -17.48 2.74
C ALA A 39 -9.38 -18.01 2.81
N ALA A 40 -8.43 -17.18 3.26
CA ALA A 40 -7.00 -17.50 3.27
C ALA A 40 -6.43 -17.46 4.70
N ALA A 41 -5.91 -16.31 5.14
CA ALA A 41 -5.34 -16.15 6.47
C ALA A 41 -5.96 -14.95 7.19
N PHE A 42 -6.34 -15.16 8.44
CA PHE A 42 -6.92 -14.08 9.27
C PHE A 42 -5.97 -12.88 9.38
N GLY A 43 -6.55 -11.67 9.28
CA GLY A 43 -5.83 -10.41 9.23
C GLY A 43 -5.61 -9.88 7.81
N GLY A 44 -5.79 -10.73 6.80
CA GLY A 44 -5.67 -10.35 5.37
C GLY A 44 -4.23 -10.11 4.92
N GLU A 45 -4.06 -9.31 3.87
CA GLU A 45 -2.78 -9.15 3.16
C GLU A 45 -1.71 -8.46 4.01
N SER A 46 -2.02 -7.32 4.63
CA SER A 46 -1.04 -6.45 5.29
C SER A 46 -0.17 -7.16 6.35
N PRO A 47 -0.72 -7.87 7.36
CA PRO A 47 0.10 -8.54 8.36
C PRO A 47 0.73 -9.85 7.87
N ASN A 48 0.14 -10.54 6.89
CA ASN A 48 0.59 -11.87 6.51
C ASN A 48 1.61 -11.86 5.36
N TRP A 49 1.42 -11.02 4.34
CA TRP A 49 2.23 -11.02 3.12
C TRP A 49 2.64 -9.64 2.62
N GLY A 50 1.94 -8.57 3.05
CA GLY A 50 2.13 -7.21 2.57
C GLY A 50 3.07 -6.39 3.45
N ASP A 51 2.49 -5.43 4.20
CA ASP A 51 3.25 -4.39 4.90
C ASP A 51 4.23 -4.93 5.93
N MET A 52 3.77 -5.78 6.85
CA MET A 52 4.59 -6.19 7.98
C MET A 52 5.82 -7.02 7.58
N PRO A 53 5.69 -8.11 6.80
CA PRO A 53 6.84 -8.90 6.39
C PRO A 53 7.79 -8.12 5.47
N THR A 54 7.28 -7.30 4.56
CA THR A 54 8.09 -6.52 3.63
C THR A 54 8.90 -5.45 4.37
N LYS A 55 8.24 -4.67 5.26
CA LYS A 55 8.90 -3.59 6.02
C LYS A 55 9.92 -4.14 7.01
N ALA A 56 9.71 -5.35 7.56
CA ALA A 56 10.71 -6.03 8.38
C ALA A 56 12.00 -6.36 7.59
N LEU A 57 11.86 -6.83 6.34
CA LEU A 57 12.99 -7.10 5.45
C LEU A 57 13.66 -5.83 4.96
N LEU A 58 12.87 -4.81 4.59
CA LEU A 58 13.38 -3.49 4.20
C LEU A 58 14.22 -2.85 5.30
N HIS A 59 13.75 -2.93 6.56
CA HIS A 59 14.52 -2.41 7.70
C HIS A 59 15.86 -3.14 7.87
N ALA A 60 15.86 -4.47 7.78
CA ALA A 60 17.11 -5.25 7.87
C ALA A 60 18.07 -4.94 6.72
N ALA A 61 17.54 -4.77 5.49
CA ALA A 61 18.32 -4.39 4.33
C ALA A 61 18.87 -2.95 4.45
N LEU A 62 18.09 -2.01 5.00
CA LEU A 62 18.54 -0.65 5.26
C LEU A 62 19.73 -0.61 6.23
N LEU A 63 19.63 -1.34 7.35
CA LEU A 63 20.74 -1.43 8.31
C LEU A 63 22.02 -1.98 7.67
N TYR A 64 21.88 -2.99 6.82
CA TYR A 64 23.01 -3.54 6.06
C TYR A 64 23.62 -2.50 5.09
N ASP A 65 22.78 -1.76 4.38
CA ASP A 65 23.22 -0.72 3.43
C ASP A 65 23.91 0.46 4.15
N GLU A 66 23.35 0.93 5.25
CA GLU A 66 23.94 1.99 6.08
C GLU A 66 25.29 1.56 6.66
N ALA A 67 25.39 0.32 7.15
CA ALA A 67 26.65 -0.21 7.67
C ALA A 67 27.72 -0.30 6.56
N LYS A 68 27.36 -0.66 5.33
CA LYS A 68 28.30 -0.63 4.17
C LYS A 68 28.83 0.77 3.90
N ARG A 69 27.98 1.78 4.03
CA ARG A 69 28.35 3.18 3.80
C ARG A 69 28.98 3.88 4.99
N GLY A 70 29.10 3.18 6.13
CA GLY A 70 29.62 3.74 7.38
C GLY A 70 31.07 4.25 7.30
N ALA A 71 31.88 3.79 6.35
CA ALA A 71 33.27 4.23 6.17
C ALA A 71 33.40 5.75 5.96
N ARG A 72 32.39 6.39 5.33
CA ARG A 72 32.34 7.85 5.13
C ARG A 72 32.24 8.64 6.45
N PHE A 73 31.77 7.98 7.51
CA PHE A 73 31.70 8.53 8.88
C PHE A 73 32.84 8.05 9.78
N GLY A 74 33.88 7.44 9.22
CA GLY A 74 35.02 6.93 9.97
C GLY A 74 34.81 5.55 10.58
N LEU A 75 33.70 4.86 10.31
CA LEU A 75 33.48 3.49 10.79
C LEU A 75 34.39 2.53 10.00
N ARG A 76 35.03 1.61 10.73
CA ARG A 76 35.85 0.55 10.12
C ARG A 76 35.09 -0.77 10.19
N SER A 77 34.81 -1.34 9.02
CA SER A 77 34.28 -2.71 8.90
C SER A 77 35.22 -3.50 8.00
N THR A 78 35.77 -4.60 8.52
CA THR A 78 36.67 -5.46 7.75
C THR A 78 35.93 -6.45 6.88
N THR A 79 34.76 -6.92 7.32
CA THR A 79 33.89 -7.85 6.58
C THR A 79 32.46 -7.62 6.99
N LEU A 80 31.63 -7.14 6.06
CA LEU A 80 30.21 -6.98 6.25
C LEU A 80 29.46 -7.88 5.28
N GLY A 81 28.76 -8.86 5.80
CA GLY A 81 27.88 -9.75 5.06
C GLY A 81 26.47 -9.75 5.68
N TYR A 82 25.56 -10.46 5.07
CA TYR A 82 24.23 -10.71 5.63
C TYR A 82 23.92 -12.21 5.62
N ASN A 83 23.03 -12.61 6.50
CA ASN A 83 22.48 -13.98 6.57
C ASN A 83 20.99 -13.91 6.21
N TYR A 84 20.65 -14.24 4.97
CA TYR A 84 19.26 -14.13 4.48
C TYR A 84 18.29 -15.02 5.26
N PRO A 85 18.58 -16.29 5.59
CA PRO A 85 17.74 -17.07 6.49
C PRO A 85 17.45 -16.41 7.84
N ALA A 86 18.43 -15.74 8.44
CA ALA A 86 18.21 -14.99 9.68
C ALA A 86 17.30 -13.76 9.48
N MET A 87 17.40 -13.08 8.33
CA MET A 87 16.48 -12.00 7.95
C MET A 87 15.05 -12.51 7.78
N LEU A 88 14.85 -13.70 7.19
CA LEU A 88 13.54 -14.34 7.09
C LEU A 88 12.99 -14.72 8.48
N GLN A 89 13.82 -15.25 9.37
CA GLN A 89 13.42 -15.52 10.75
C GLN A 89 12.98 -14.24 11.49
N TRP A 90 13.72 -13.14 11.29
CA TRP A 90 13.32 -11.84 11.83
C TRP A 90 11.97 -11.38 11.29
N ARG A 91 11.74 -11.46 9.99
CA ARG A 91 10.45 -11.21 9.34
C ARG A 91 9.32 -11.99 10.02
N ASP A 92 9.52 -13.30 10.22
CA ASP A 92 8.51 -14.17 10.81
C ASP A 92 8.24 -13.83 12.29
N ILE A 93 9.28 -13.46 13.03
CA ILE A 93 9.15 -12.97 14.42
C ILE A 93 8.31 -11.69 14.45
N VAL A 94 8.61 -10.71 13.57
CA VAL A 94 7.86 -9.44 13.49
C VAL A 94 6.41 -9.71 13.13
N THR A 95 6.16 -10.51 12.11
CA THR A 95 4.81 -10.88 11.67
C THR A 95 3.99 -11.47 12.82
N LYS A 96 4.56 -12.41 13.58
CA LYS A 96 3.90 -13.01 14.77
C LYS A 96 3.68 -12.02 15.91
N ARG A 97 4.60 -11.07 16.12
CA ARG A 97 4.49 -10.04 17.18
C ARG A 97 3.30 -9.11 17.00
N THR A 98 2.77 -8.96 15.78
CA THR A 98 1.56 -8.17 15.55
C THR A 98 0.35 -8.73 16.29
N GLY A 99 0.36 -10.03 16.57
CA GLY A 99 -0.74 -10.74 17.24
C GLY A 99 -1.99 -10.92 16.38
N VAL A 100 -2.00 -10.41 15.15
CA VAL A 100 -3.16 -10.47 14.24
C VAL A 100 -2.92 -11.34 13.01
N ALA A 101 -1.66 -11.57 12.62
CA ALA A 101 -1.31 -12.37 11.45
C ALA A 101 -1.73 -13.82 11.65
N ASP A 102 -2.60 -14.31 10.78
CA ASP A 102 -3.24 -15.63 10.80
C ASP A 102 -3.72 -16.07 12.20
N ASN A 103 -4.23 -15.12 12.95
CA ASN A 103 -4.62 -15.33 14.35
C ASN A 103 -6.15 -15.30 14.53
N ARG A 104 -6.79 -16.41 14.19
CA ARG A 104 -8.22 -16.62 14.40
C ARG A 104 -8.66 -16.35 15.85
N ARG A 105 -7.86 -16.80 16.83
CA ARG A 105 -8.15 -16.63 18.27
C ARG A 105 -8.23 -15.16 18.72
N TYR A 106 -7.57 -14.26 18.00
CA TYR A 106 -7.64 -12.84 18.27
C TYR A 106 -9.08 -12.31 18.15
N TYR A 107 -9.79 -12.74 17.10
CA TYR A 107 -11.17 -12.37 16.84
C TYR A 107 -12.15 -13.13 17.76
N GLU A 108 -11.93 -14.41 18.00
CA GLU A 108 -12.75 -15.23 18.91
C GLU A 108 -12.73 -14.67 20.33
N LYS A 109 -11.57 -14.19 20.83
CA LYS A 109 -11.46 -13.50 22.13
C LYS A 109 -12.24 -12.19 22.19
N ALA A 110 -12.49 -11.55 21.06
CA ALA A 110 -13.33 -10.35 20.96
C ALA A 110 -14.83 -10.68 20.86
N GLY A 111 -15.22 -11.95 20.95
CA GLY A 111 -16.62 -12.40 20.87
C GLY A 111 -17.16 -12.49 19.44
N ILE A 112 -16.28 -12.64 18.44
CA ILE A 112 -16.63 -12.77 17.04
C ILE A 112 -16.61 -14.25 16.65
N ASP A 113 -17.72 -14.74 16.03
CA ASP A 113 -17.76 -16.07 15.45
C ASP A 113 -16.97 -16.08 14.14
N THR A 114 -16.01 -16.99 13.99
CA THR A 114 -15.09 -17.02 12.86
C THR A 114 -15.31 -18.24 11.97
N PHE A 115 -15.30 -18.02 10.66
CA PHE A 115 -15.48 -19.04 9.64
C PHE A 115 -14.32 -19.02 8.65
N THR A 116 -13.73 -20.18 8.38
CA THR A 116 -12.67 -20.32 7.37
C THR A 116 -13.26 -20.90 6.09
N GLY A 117 -13.05 -20.23 4.96
CA GLY A 117 -13.50 -20.65 3.64
C GLY A 117 -14.01 -19.48 2.81
N VAL A 118 -14.27 -19.74 1.54
CA VAL A 118 -14.86 -18.75 0.62
C VAL A 118 -16.35 -18.61 0.92
N ALA A 119 -16.78 -17.39 1.19
CA ALA A 119 -18.19 -17.06 1.39
C ALA A 119 -18.83 -16.70 0.04
N HIS A 120 -20.04 -17.23 -0.22
CA HIS A 120 -20.83 -16.89 -1.40
C HIS A 120 -22.25 -16.49 -1.00
N PHE A 121 -22.77 -15.40 -1.56
CA PHE A 121 -24.16 -15.00 -1.38
C PHE A 121 -25.10 -15.99 -2.06
N LEU A 122 -26.12 -16.44 -1.31
CA LEU A 122 -27.25 -17.22 -1.80
C LEU A 122 -28.49 -16.35 -1.98
N SER A 123 -28.60 -15.30 -1.19
CA SER A 123 -29.66 -14.28 -1.22
C SER A 123 -29.15 -12.99 -0.60
N PRO A 124 -29.93 -11.87 -0.63
CA PRO A 124 -29.53 -10.61 0.02
C PRO A 124 -29.23 -10.73 1.52
N HIS A 125 -29.74 -11.75 2.20
CA HIS A 125 -29.59 -11.93 3.63
C HIS A 125 -28.93 -13.25 4.04
N GLU A 126 -28.43 -14.05 3.10
CA GLU A 126 -27.87 -15.37 3.36
C GLU A 126 -26.59 -15.59 2.56
N ILE A 127 -25.57 -16.14 3.23
CA ILE A 127 -24.37 -16.65 2.58
C ILE A 127 -24.15 -18.13 2.88
N SER A 128 -23.50 -18.81 1.96
CA SER A 128 -22.90 -20.12 2.22
C SER A 128 -21.39 -19.95 2.45
N ILE A 129 -20.87 -20.71 3.40
CA ILE A 129 -19.44 -20.87 3.61
C ILE A 129 -19.15 -22.35 3.84
N ASN A 130 -18.43 -22.97 2.91
CA ASN A 130 -18.33 -24.42 2.79
C ASN A 130 -19.75 -25.06 2.70
N ARG A 131 -20.16 -25.84 3.74
CA ARG A 131 -21.50 -26.45 3.84
C ARG A 131 -22.41 -25.78 4.86
N THR A 132 -21.98 -24.65 5.42
CA THR A 132 -22.73 -23.90 6.44
C THR A 132 -23.43 -22.73 5.79
N HIS A 133 -24.71 -22.54 6.11
CA HIS A 133 -25.51 -21.40 5.71
C HIS A 133 -25.74 -20.51 6.94
N ILE A 134 -25.51 -19.22 6.81
CA ILE A 134 -25.70 -18.23 7.87
C ILE A 134 -26.37 -16.97 7.34
N THR A 135 -27.18 -16.36 8.19
CA THR A 135 -27.99 -15.19 7.83
C THR A 135 -27.62 -13.97 8.66
N ALA A 136 -27.73 -12.78 8.07
CA ALA A 136 -27.49 -11.53 8.79
C ALA A 136 -28.45 -10.41 8.40
N LYS A 137 -28.60 -9.49 9.36
CA LYS A 137 -29.33 -8.23 9.15
C LYS A 137 -28.55 -7.32 8.20
N ASN A 138 -27.21 -7.26 8.34
CA ASN A 138 -26.31 -6.45 7.52
C ASN A 138 -25.09 -7.27 7.10
N PHE A 139 -24.45 -6.85 5.99
CA PHE A 139 -23.21 -7.43 5.51
C PHE A 139 -22.16 -6.34 5.26
N LEU A 140 -20.88 -6.70 5.43
CA LEU A 140 -19.75 -5.95 4.93
C LEU A 140 -18.93 -6.84 4.00
N ILE A 141 -18.85 -6.44 2.74
CA ILE A 141 -17.95 -7.05 1.76
C ILE A 141 -16.59 -6.36 1.86
N ALA A 142 -15.60 -7.09 2.39
CA ALA A 142 -14.21 -6.66 2.55
C ALA A 142 -13.25 -7.72 1.99
N SER A 143 -13.67 -8.36 0.87
CA SER A 143 -12.99 -9.48 0.21
C SER A 143 -11.64 -9.11 -0.42
N GLY A 144 -11.33 -7.80 -0.47
CA GLY A 144 -10.04 -7.32 -0.93
C GLY A 144 -9.82 -7.46 -2.43
N SER A 145 -8.57 -7.68 -2.81
CA SER A 145 -8.12 -7.85 -4.19
C SER A 145 -7.08 -8.96 -4.29
N HIS A 146 -6.85 -9.44 -5.50
CA HIS A 146 -5.82 -10.45 -5.80
C HIS A 146 -5.04 -10.07 -7.06
N PHE A 147 -3.88 -10.69 -7.27
CA PHE A 147 -3.12 -10.53 -8.51
C PHE A 147 -3.69 -11.47 -9.57
N ALA A 148 -4.24 -10.90 -10.63
CA ALA A 148 -4.66 -11.66 -11.81
C ALA A 148 -3.45 -12.06 -12.65
N ALA A 149 -3.60 -13.09 -13.48
CA ALA A 149 -2.57 -13.48 -14.43
C ALA A 149 -2.24 -12.30 -15.37
N PRO A 150 -0.96 -11.99 -15.59
CA PRO A 150 -0.57 -10.95 -16.54
C PRO A 150 -0.96 -11.31 -17.98
N ASP A 151 -1.39 -10.31 -18.74
CA ASP A 151 -1.63 -10.47 -20.17
C ASP A 151 -0.32 -10.29 -20.95
N VAL A 152 0.50 -11.35 -20.96
CA VAL A 152 1.80 -11.39 -21.63
C VAL A 152 1.94 -12.75 -22.33
N TYR A 153 2.28 -12.73 -23.62
CA TYR A 153 2.45 -13.94 -24.42
C TYR A 153 3.50 -14.88 -23.79
N GLY A 154 3.11 -16.15 -23.60
CA GLY A 154 3.96 -17.19 -23.00
C GLY A 154 3.94 -17.24 -21.47
N ILE A 155 3.08 -16.45 -20.80
CA ILE A 155 2.99 -16.40 -19.33
C ILE A 155 2.69 -17.77 -18.72
N GLU A 156 1.93 -18.61 -19.41
CA GLU A 156 1.56 -19.97 -19.02
C GLU A 156 2.74 -20.97 -19.03
N THR A 157 3.87 -20.56 -19.63
CA THR A 157 5.07 -21.41 -19.74
C THR A 157 6.06 -21.22 -18.58
N ILE A 158 5.82 -20.25 -17.70
CA ILE A 158 6.75 -19.88 -16.63
C ILE A 158 6.07 -19.84 -15.26
N ASP A 159 6.88 -20.02 -14.21
CA ASP A 159 6.52 -19.71 -12.83
C ASP A 159 6.91 -18.25 -12.53
N TYR A 160 5.95 -17.32 -12.66
CA TYR A 160 6.20 -15.95 -12.29
C TYR A 160 5.94 -15.71 -10.79
N LYS A 161 6.56 -14.67 -10.25
CA LYS A 161 6.37 -14.26 -8.85
C LYS A 161 5.33 -13.17 -8.73
N THR A 162 4.62 -13.23 -7.62
CA THR A 162 3.84 -12.15 -7.03
C THR A 162 4.56 -11.65 -5.77
N PRO A 163 4.18 -10.52 -5.17
CA PRO A 163 4.75 -10.10 -3.88
C PRO A 163 4.75 -11.21 -2.83
N ARG A 164 3.66 -11.96 -2.74
CA ARG A 164 3.51 -13.09 -1.80
C ARG A 164 4.54 -14.19 -2.04
N THR A 165 4.63 -14.70 -3.27
CA THR A 165 5.50 -15.83 -3.59
C THR A 165 6.99 -15.46 -3.66
N LEU A 166 7.33 -14.19 -3.90
CA LEU A 166 8.71 -13.74 -3.83
C LEU A 166 9.24 -13.76 -2.38
N LEU A 167 8.40 -13.40 -1.41
CA LEU A 167 8.77 -13.43 0.02
C LEU A 167 8.96 -14.85 0.58
N GLU A 168 8.47 -15.88 -0.10
CA GLU A 168 8.69 -17.28 0.25
C GLU A 168 10.06 -17.82 -0.19
N ALA A 169 10.78 -17.06 -1.03
CA ALA A 169 12.09 -17.48 -1.53
C ALA A 169 13.11 -17.59 -0.39
N ILE A 170 13.82 -18.72 -0.36
CA ILE A 170 14.83 -19.04 0.69
C ILE A 170 16.16 -18.29 0.48
N ARG A 171 16.34 -17.66 -0.67
CA ARG A 171 17.49 -16.82 -1.04
C ARG A 171 17.07 -15.76 -2.05
N PRO A 172 17.72 -14.59 -2.09
CA PRO A 172 17.49 -13.63 -3.16
C PRO A 172 17.88 -14.23 -4.51
N PRO A 173 17.13 -13.99 -5.59
CA PRO A 173 17.53 -14.38 -6.94
C PRO A 173 18.79 -13.61 -7.37
N ARG A 174 19.58 -14.14 -8.28
CA ARG A 174 20.75 -13.43 -8.84
C ARG A 174 20.32 -12.28 -9.74
N SER A 175 19.20 -12.46 -10.44
CA SER A 175 18.61 -11.46 -11.31
C SER A 175 17.09 -11.52 -11.24
N LEU A 176 16.46 -10.35 -11.22
CA LEU A 176 15.02 -10.17 -11.07
C LEU A 176 14.54 -9.09 -12.03
N MET A 177 13.48 -9.39 -12.78
CA MET A 177 12.73 -8.35 -13.47
C MET A 177 11.46 -8.06 -12.70
N ILE A 178 11.20 -6.79 -12.41
CA ILE A 178 9.98 -6.30 -11.75
C ILE A 178 9.17 -5.53 -12.77
N VAL A 179 7.89 -5.90 -12.93
CA VAL A 179 6.98 -5.28 -13.89
C VAL A 179 5.96 -4.42 -13.15
N GLY A 180 6.00 -3.11 -13.40
CA GLY A 180 5.30 -2.07 -12.65
C GLY A 180 6.25 -1.25 -11.80
N SER A 181 5.89 -0.01 -11.50
CA SER A 181 6.71 0.95 -10.76
C SER A 181 5.93 1.73 -9.71
N ASP A 182 4.90 1.12 -9.13
CA ASP A 182 4.24 1.68 -7.95
C ASP A 182 5.16 1.67 -6.72
N GLY A 183 4.70 2.25 -5.62
CA GLY A 183 5.51 2.32 -4.40
C GLY A 183 6.01 0.97 -3.92
N ALA A 184 5.19 -0.08 -3.98
CA ALA A 184 5.57 -1.41 -3.56
C ALA A 184 6.62 -2.02 -4.52
N ALA A 185 6.52 -1.79 -5.83
CA ALA A 185 7.52 -2.23 -6.79
C ALA A 185 8.91 -1.61 -6.51
N LEU A 186 8.95 -0.31 -6.15
CA LEU A 186 10.19 0.37 -5.77
C LEU A 186 10.78 -0.21 -4.48
N GLU A 187 9.95 -0.54 -3.49
CA GLU A 187 10.38 -1.21 -2.26
C GLU A 187 11.06 -2.55 -2.55
N TYR A 188 10.44 -3.40 -3.40
CA TYR A 188 11.03 -4.68 -3.80
C TYR A 188 12.30 -4.49 -4.64
N ALA A 189 12.33 -3.51 -5.54
CA ALA A 189 13.51 -3.21 -6.34
C ALA A 189 14.70 -2.82 -5.46
N GLN A 190 14.47 -1.92 -4.50
CA GLN A 190 15.52 -1.50 -3.57
C GLN A 190 15.95 -2.63 -2.63
N LEU A 191 15.01 -3.39 -2.05
CA LEU A 191 15.30 -4.54 -1.19
C LEU A 191 16.22 -5.53 -1.90
N MET A 192 15.82 -5.99 -3.07
CA MET A 192 16.56 -7.02 -3.81
C MET A 192 17.91 -6.50 -4.30
N ALA A 193 17.98 -5.28 -4.81
CA ALA A 193 19.24 -4.66 -5.24
C ALA A 193 20.22 -4.49 -4.06
N THR A 194 19.73 -4.08 -2.88
CA THR A 194 20.54 -3.96 -1.66
C THR A 194 21.13 -5.32 -1.24
N LEU A 195 20.42 -6.41 -1.48
CA LEU A 195 20.87 -7.78 -1.21
C LEU A 195 21.72 -8.39 -2.36
N GLY A 196 22.05 -7.59 -3.38
CA GLY A 196 22.96 -8.01 -4.46
C GLY A 196 22.29 -8.63 -5.68
N THR A 197 20.97 -8.61 -5.78
CA THR A 197 20.23 -9.01 -6.97
C THR A 197 20.41 -7.98 -8.08
N LYS A 198 20.66 -8.43 -9.31
CA LYS A 198 20.62 -7.57 -10.50
C LYS A 198 19.14 -7.31 -10.86
N VAL A 199 18.67 -6.09 -10.63
CA VAL A 199 17.26 -5.72 -10.81
C VAL A 199 17.03 -4.95 -12.10
N TYR A 200 16.00 -5.35 -12.85
CA TYR A 200 15.39 -4.62 -13.95
C TYR A 200 13.99 -4.19 -13.54
N LEU A 201 13.72 -2.88 -13.51
CA LEU A 201 12.43 -2.32 -13.18
C LEU A 201 11.77 -1.80 -14.46
N VAL A 202 10.65 -2.40 -14.86
CA VAL A 202 9.98 -2.10 -16.14
C VAL A 202 8.72 -1.28 -15.89
N GLU A 203 8.63 -0.13 -16.56
CA GLU A 203 7.47 0.76 -16.52
C GLU A 203 7.05 1.19 -17.93
N LYS A 204 5.75 1.06 -18.23
CA LYS A 204 5.21 1.49 -19.52
C LYS A 204 5.12 3.00 -19.68
N SER A 205 4.94 3.71 -18.58
CA SER A 205 4.86 5.18 -18.54
C SER A 205 6.25 5.81 -18.75
N SER A 206 6.27 7.11 -18.98
CA SER A 206 7.51 7.86 -19.21
C SER A 206 8.38 8.05 -17.95
N ARG A 207 7.80 7.83 -16.76
CA ARG A 207 8.46 7.98 -15.44
C ARG A 207 8.06 6.86 -14.49
N LEU A 208 8.87 6.60 -13.48
CA LEU A 208 8.50 5.76 -12.35
C LEU A 208 7.39 6.43 -11.55
N MET A 209 6.57 5.65 -10.85
CA MET A 209 5.45 6.14 -10.02
C MET A 209 4.58 7.17 -10.76
N PRO A 210 3.97 6.85 -11.89
CA PRO A 210 3.28 7.82 -12.75
C PRO A 210 2.15 8.57 -12.06
N GLU A 211 1.60 8.02 -10.99
CA GLU A 211 0.53 8.63 -10.17
C GLU A 211 1.05 9.59 -9.08
N ALA A 212 2.38 9.66 -8.85
CA ALA A 212 3.00 10.61 -7.93
C ALA A 212 3.42 11.89 -8.68
N ASP A 213 3.78 12.94 -7.94
CA ASP A 213 4.40 14.13 -8.52
C ASP A 213 5.64 13.75 -9.37
N SER A 214 5.87 14.46 -10.47
CA SER A 214 6.94 14.13 -11.44
C SER A 214 8.31 14.05 -10.82
N GLU A 215 8.60 14.93 -9.88
CA GLU A 215 9.89 15.02 -9.18
C GLU A 215 10.20 13.76 -8.36
N VAL A 216 9.15 13.05 -7.89
CA VAL A 216 9.31 11.76 -7.20
C VAL A 216 9.88 10.71 -8.16
N GLY A 217 9.27 10.56 -9.34
CA GLY A 217 9.69 9.58 -10.34
C GLY A 217 11.12 9.83 -10.82
N GLU A 218 11.44 11.08 -11.13
CA GLU A 218 12.77 11.50 -11.58
C GLU A 218 13.86 11.27 -10.52
N LEU A 219 13.57 11.65 -9.26
CA LEU A 219 14.52 11.43 -8.17
C LEU A 219 14.75 9.95 -7.93
N MET A 220 13.67 9.16 -7.85
CA MET A 220 13.78 7.74 -7.54
C MET A 220 14.43 6.94 -8.66
N GLU A 221 14.17 7.28 -9.94
CA GLU A 221 14.87 6.66 -11.07
C GLU A 221 16.37 6.89 -10.98
N ARG A 222 16.80 8.14 -10.77
CA ARG A 222 18.22 8.48 -10.58
C ARG A 222 18.80 7.76 -9.36
N TYR A 223 18.13 7.85 -8.20
CA TYR A 223 18.60 7.25 -6.94
C TYR A 223 18.78 5.72 -7.05
N LEU A 224 17.77 5.02 -7.57
CA LEU A 224 17.84 3.57 -7.74
C LEU A 224 18.91 3.17 -8.74
N HIS A 225 19.08 3.92 -9.82
CA HIS A 225 20.12 3.65 -10.80
C HIS A 225 21.54 3.88 -10.23
N GLU A 226 21.80 5.07 -9.69
CA GLU A 226 23.13 5.48 -9.26
C GLU A 226 23.59 4.79 -7.97
N THR A 227 22.68 4.61 -7.00
CA THR A 227 23.04 4.09 -5.68
C THR A 227 22.80 2.60 -5.50
N LYS A 228 21.92 2.00 -6.28
CA LYS A 228 21.52 0.58 -6.18
C LYS A 228 21.82 -0.22 -7.45
N GLY A 229 22.20 0.41 -8.54
CA GLY A 229 22.49 -0.24 -9.81
C GLY A 229 21.25 -0.86 -10.47
N VAL A 230 20.05 -0.38 -10.13
CA VAL A 230 18.81 -0.85 -10.75
C VAL A 230 18.74 -0.35 -12.18
N SER A 231 18.42 -1.24 -13.12
CA SER A 231 18.15 -0.86 -14.51
C SER A 231 16.69 -0.43 -14.66
N CYS A 232 16.44 0.88 -14.58
CA CYS A 232 15.10 1.44 -14.78
C CYS A 232 14.78 1.51 -16.28
N LEU A 233 13.74 0.79 -16.70
CA LEU A 233 13.30 0.66 -18.09
C LEU A 233 11.91 1.32 -18.23
N THR A 234 11.89 2.65 -18.28
CA THR A 234 10.68 3.45 -18.55
C THR A 234 10.31 3.41 -20.04
N GLN A 235 9.06 3.77 -20.38
CA GLN A 235 8.49 3.67 -21.73
C GLN A 235 8.66 2.26 -22.33
N THR A 236 8.62 1.23 -21.49
CA THR A 236 8.93 -0.15 -21.86
C THR A 236 7.78 -1.06 -21.50
N GLN A 237 7.41 -1.93 -22.43
CA GLN A 237 6.39 -2.95 -22.21
C GLN A 237 6.89 -4.33 -22.56
N LEU A 238 6.40 -5.35 -21.85
CA LEU A 238 6.69 -6.73 -22.15
C LEU A 238 6.01 -7.15 -23.45
N VAL A 239 6.72 -7.93 -24.26
CA VAL A 239 6.23 -8.52 -25.51
C VAL A 239 5.94 -10.00 -25.29
N SER A 240 6.89 -10.73 -24.69
CA SER A 240 6.74 -12.15 -24.41
C SER A 240 7.68 -12.62 -23.30
N VAL A 241 7.29 -13.74 -22.70
CA VAL A 241 8.13 -14.47 -21.75
C VAL A 241 8.22 -15.94 -22.18
N GLU A 242 9.36 -16.58 -21.93
CA GLU A 242 9.56 -18.00 -22.18
C GLU A 242 10.48 -18.62 -21.15
N LYS A 243 10.26 -19.87 -20.80
CA LYS A 243 11.18 -20.62 -19.93
C LYS A 243 12.51 -20.84 -20.62
N LYS A 244 13.61 -20.49 -19.96
CA LYS A 244 14.95 -20.67 -20.49
C LYS A 244 15.91 -21.25 -19.45
N GLY A 245 16.12 -22.57 -19.52
CA GLY A 245 16.86 -23.29 -18.49
C GLY A 245 16.17 -23.18 -17.12
N LEU A 246 16.88 -22.68 -16.11
CA LEU A 246 16.34 -22.43 -14.76
C LEU A 246 15.71 -21.06 -14.59
N GLY A 247 15.75 -20.19 -15.59
CA GLY A 247 15.22 -18.83 -15.53
C GLY A 247 14.23 -18.55 -16.65
N VAL A 248 13.99 -17.25 -16.85
CA VAL A 248 13.02 -16.71 -17.80
C VAL A 248 13.73 -15.81 -18.81
N ARG A 249 13.50 -16.05 -20.11
CA ARG A 249 13.82 -15.06 -21.14
C ARG A 249 12.64 -14.12 -21.27
N VAL A 250 12.90 -12.83 -21.09
CA VAL A 250 11.91 -11.76 -21.23
C VAL A 250 12.24 -10.94 -22.46
N THR A 251 11.30 -10.82 -23.38
CA THR A 251 11.36 -9.92 -24.53
C THR A 251 10.51 -8.69 -24.24
N TYR A 252 11.07 -7.52 -24.42
CA TYR A 252 10.43 -6.24 -24.15
C TYR A 252 10.72 -5.24 -25.27
N SER A 253 9.84 -4.24 -25.44
CA SER A 253 9.98 -3.19 -26.45
C SER A 253 9.94 -1.80 -25.81
N ARG A 254 10.74 -0.90 -26.37
CA ARG A 254 10.72 0.54 -26.12
C ARG A 254 10.62 1.27 -27.45
N GLY A 255 9.46 1.85 -27.74
CA GLY A 255 9.13 2.33 -29.08
C GLY A 255 9.24 1.19 -30.11
N THR A 256 10.04 1.39 -31.15
CA THR A 256 10.28 0.40 -32.23
C THR A 256 11.40 -0.62 -31.90
N VAL A 257 12.13 -0.43 -30.81
CA VAL A 257 13.27 -1.26 -30.46
C VAL A 257 12.84 -2.40 -29.55
N THR A 258 13.05 -3.63 -30.01
CA THR A 258 12.80 -4.85 -29.22
C THR A 258 14.15 -5.41 -28.70
N LYS A 259 14.19 -5.77 -27.43
CA LYS A 259 15.33 -6.39 -26.77
C LYS A 259 14.87 -7.60 -25.97
N SER A 260 15.81 -8.48 -25.63
CA SER A 260 15.54 -9.57 -24.69
C SER A 260 16.65 -9.67 -23.64
N VAL A 261 16.26 -10.11 -22.45
CA VAL A 261 17.17 -10.38 -21.34
C VAL A 261 16.77 -11.71 -20.69
N GLN A 262 17.74 -12.41 -20.14
CA GLN A 262 17.47 -13.58 -19.31
C GLN A 262 17.63 -13.19 -17.84
N VAL A 263 16.63 -13.55 -17.03
CA VAL A 263 16.61 -13.33 -15.58
C VAL A 263 16.29 -14.63 -14.86
N ASP A 264 16.65 -14.75 -13.59
CA ASP A 264 16.29 -15.92 -12.78
C ASP A 264 14.80 -15.93 -12.49
N GLU A 265 14.24 -14.76 -12.14
CA GLU A 265 12.84 -14.61 -11.73
C GLU A 265 12.22 -13.35 -12.35
N ILE A 266 10.90 -13.38 -12.53
CA ILE A 266 10.09 -12.22 -12.91
C ILE A 266 8.98 -12.01 -11.87
N LEU A 267 8.84 -10.78 -11.38
CA LEU A 267 7.84 -10.35 -10.43
C LEU A 267 6.84 -9.40 -11.10
N PHE A 268 5.57 -9.73 -11.05
CA PHE A 268 4.51 -8.82 -11.50
C PHE A 268 3.90 -8.09 -10.32
N MET A 269 3.96 -6.75 -10.38
CA MET A 269 3.36 -5.81 -9.43
C MET A 269 2.09 -5.15 -9.98
N THR A 270 1.72 -5.54 -11.20
CA THR A 270 0.53 -5.06 -11.92
C THR A 270 -0.60 -6.07 -11.84
N ASN A 271 -1.77 -5.72 -12.43
CA ASN A 271 -2.96 -6.58 -12.55
C ASN A 271 -3.57 -6.98 -11.20
N ARG A 272 -3.60 -6.07 -10.25
CA ARG A 272 -4.37 -6.25 -9.03
C ARG A 272 -5.85 -5.98 -9.31
N VAL A 273 -6.70 -6.98 -9.10
CA VAL A 273 -8.13 -6.91 -9.39
C VAL A 273 -8.97 -7.15 -8.13
N PRO A 274 -10.10 -6.42 -7.96
CA PRO A 274 -11.03 -6.65 -6.87
C PRO A 274 -11.58 -8.08 -6.83
N THR A 275 -11.73 -8.66 -5.64
CA THR A 275 -12.28 -10.01 -5.46
C THR A 275 -13.79 -9.92 -5.36
N THR A 276 -14.48 -10.09 -6.50
CA THR A 276 -15.94 -9.95 -6.66
C THR A 276 -16.67 -11.27 -6.94
N ASP A 277 -15.96 -12.38 -7.14
CA ASP A 277 -16.53 -13.70 -7.38
C ASP A 277 -17.05 -14.34 -6.07
N ILE A 278 -18.08 -13.76 -5.51
CA ILE A 278 -18.74 -14.16 -4.27
C ILE A 278 -20.27 -14.19 -4.37
N GLY A 279 -20.81 -14.32 -5.60
CA GLY A 279 -22.25 -14.40 -5.85
C GLY A 279 -23.00 -13.08 -5.62
N LEU A 280 -22.39 -11.94 -6.01
CA LEU A 280 -22.94 -10.60 -5.83
C LEU A 280 -24.32 -10.41 -6.50
N GLU A 281 -24.58 -11.12 -7.59
CA GLU A 281 -25.83 -11.13 -8.34
C GLU A 281 -27.00 -11.61 -7.44
N ASN A 282 -26.76 -12.64 -6.61
CA ASN A 282 -27.73 -13.18 -5.67
C ASN A 282 -28.07 -12.18 -4.56
N ALA A 283 -27.13 -11.28 -4.26
CA ALA A 283 -27.31 -10.22 -3.25
C ALA A 283 -27.84 -8.89 -3.85
N VAL A 284 -28.05 -8.82 -5.17
CA VAL A 284 -28.49 -7.61 -5.89
C VAL A 284 -27.49 -6.46 -5.68
N VAL A 285 -26.18 -6.77 -5.72
CA VAL A 285 -25.10 -5.81 -5.55
C VAL A 285 -24.52 -5.44 -6.90
N ASP A 286 -24.49 -4.14 -7.23
CA ASP A 286 -23.90 -3.63 -8.45
C ASP A 286 -22.38 -3.59 -8.36
N TYR A 287 -21.71 -4.14 -9.39
CA TYR A 287 -20.26 -4.13 -9.50
C TYR A 287 -19.79 -4.09 -10.96
N THR A 288 -18.53 -3.83 -11.16
CA THR A 288 -17.83 -3.87 -12.45
C THR A 288 -16.48 -4.60 -12.26
N PRO A 289 -15.72 -4.91 -13.31
CA PRO A 289 -14.35 -5.38 -13.17
C PRO A 289 -13.44 -4.43 -12.35
N ALA A 290 -13.79 -3.13 -12.28
CA ALA A 290 -13.06 -2.16 -11.49
C ALA A 290 -13.42 -2.17 -9.99
N GLY A 291 -14.45 -2.89 -9.56
CA GLY A 291 -14.85 -3.04 -8.17
C GLY A 291 -16.34 -2.86 -7.91
N ILE A 292 -16.72 -3.01 -6.64
CA ILE A 292 -18.09 -2.82 -6.14
C ILE A 292 -18.41 -1.33 -6.09
N LYS A 293 -19.59 -0.95 -6.59
CA LYS A 293 -20.10 0.43 -6.53
C LYS A 293 -20.74 0.70 -5.16
N VAL A 294 -20.34 1.81 -4.55
CA VAL A 294 -20.91 2.28 -3.28
C VAL A 294 -21.25 3.76 -3.33
N ASN A 295 -22.16 4.18 -2.44
CA ASN A 295 -22.41 5.60 -2.19
C ASN A 295 -21.39 6.18 -1.18
N GLU A 296 -21.53 7.46 -0.85
CA GLU A 296 -20.66 8.16 0.13
C GLU A 296 -20.66 7.53 1.53
N PHE A 297 -21.69 6.75 1.88
CA PHE A 297 -21.80 6.03 3.15
C PHE A 297 -21.25 4.61 3.10
N LEU A 298 -20.59 4.22 2.00
CA LEU A 298 -20.08 2.88 1.71
C LEU A 298 -21.18 1.80 1.59
N GLN A 299 -22.44 2.19 1.31
CA GLN A 299 -23.53 1.28 1.01
C GLN A 299 -23.51 0.93 -0.48
N THR A 300 -23.75 -0.35 -0.78
CA THR A 300 -23.97 -0.84 -2.15
C THR A 300 -25.38 -0.48 -2.65
N SER A 301 -25.76 -0.97 -3.83
CA SER A 301 -27.15 -0.91 -4.31
C SER A 301 -28.15 -1.55 -3.34
N ALA A 302 -27.75 -2.58 -2.61
CA ALA A 302 -28.48 -3.18 -1.50
C ALA A 302 -28.12 -2.47 -0.18
N LYS A 303 -28.96 -1.57 0.33
CA LYS A 303 -28.64 -0.64 1.43
C LYS A 303 -28.16 -1.27 2.75
N HIS A 304 -28.47 -2.54 3.00
CA HIS A 304 -28.01 -3.29 4.18
C HIS A 304 -26.67 -4.00 3.95
N ILE A 305 -26.14 -3.92 2.72
CA ILE A 305 -24.83 -4.47 2.33
C ILE A 305 -23.89 -3.30 2.08
N TYR A 306 -22.78 -3.30 2.83
CA TYR A 306 -21.68 -2.34 2.70
C TYR A 306 -20.51 -2.99 1.96
N ALA A 307 -19.64 -2.18 1.35
CA ALA A 307 -18.36 -2.65 0.84
C ALA A 307 -17.24 -1.67 1.23
N ALA A 308 -16.05 -2.20 1.53
CA ALA A 308 -14.89 -1.41 1.96
C ALA A 308 -13.56 -2.11 1.65
N GLY A 309 -12.51 -1.30 1.48
CA GLY A 309 -11.17 -1.75 1.12
C GLY A 309 -11.01 -1.99 -0.38
N ASP A 310 -10.03 -2.79 -0.73
CA ASP A 310 -9.59 -3.01 -2.12
C ASP A 310 -10.67 -3.55 -3.06
N VAL A 311 -11.74 -4.13 -2.53
CA VAL A 311 -12.89 -4.61 -3.32
C VAL A 311 -13.62 -3.48 -4.03
N LEU A 312 -13.44 -2.23 -3.59
CA LEU A 312 -13.98 -1.03 -4.26
C LEU A 312 -13.16 -0.65 -5.50
N GLY A 313 -11.96 -1.21 -5.66
CA GLY A 313 -11.01 -0.78 -6.68
C GLY A 313 -10.34 0.57 -6.36
N GLY A 314 -9.58 1.10 -7.34
CA GLY A 314 -8.89 2.37 -7.16
C GLY A 314 -7.72 2.30 -6.18
N ASP A 315 -7.65 3.23 -5.25
CA ASP A 315 -6.55 3.41 -4.31
C ASP A 315 -6.58 2.32 -3.21
N THR A 316 -5.67 1.36 -3.29
CA THR A 316 -5.63 0.16 -2.44
C THR A 316 -4.62 0.29 -1.31
N HIS A 317 -4.90 1.15 -0.31
CA HIS A 317 -4.01 1.35 0.84
C HIS A 317 -4.64 0.84 2.13
N THR A 318 -3.83 0.18 2.96
CA THR A 318 -4.23 -0.35 4.26
C THR A 318 -4.91 0.69 5.14
N GLN A 319 -4.38 1.92 5.21
CA GLN A 319 -4.93 2.99 6.02
C GLN A 319 -6.31 3.45 5.53
N ALA A 320 -6.50 3.57 4.20
CA ALA A 320 -7.79 3.89 3.60
C ALA A 320 -8.84 2.82 3.93
N ALA A 321 -8.47 1.54 3.79
CA ALA A 321 -9.33 0.42 4.15
C ALA A 321 -9.74 0.44 5.64
N MET A 322 -8.82 0.77 6.56
CA MET A 322 -9.13 0.92 7.99
C MET A 322 -10.09 2.07 8.26
N ILE A 323 -9.94 3.21 7.59
CA ILE A 323 -10.85 4.36 7.71
C ILE A 323 -12.24 3.97 7.21
N GLN A 324 -12.34 3.31 6.07
CA GLN A 324 -13.59 2.82 5.52
C GLN A 324 -14.26 1.81 6.47
N GLY A 325 -13.52 0.88 7.08
CA GLY A 325 -14.02 -0.04 8.09
C GLY A 325 -14.59 0.68 9.32
N ARG A 326 -13.94 1.76 9.79
CA ARG A 326 -14.46 2.63 10.87
C ARG A 326 -15.73 3.36 10.46
N THR A 327 -15.79 3.87 9.23
CA THR A 327 -16.98 4.51 8.67
C THR A 327 -18.17 3.55 8.65
N VAL A 328 -17.97 2.31 8.16
CA VAL A 328 -19.01 1.28 8.18
C VAL A 328 -19.46 0.97 9.62
N THR A 329 -18.51 0.83 10.55
CA THR A 329 -18.82 0.64 11.98
C THR A 329 -19.74 1.75 12.50
N ASN A 330 -19.36 3.01 12.27
CA ASN A 330 -20.15 4.15 12.69
C ASN A 330 -21.55 4.15 12.06
N ASN A 331 -21.63 3.88 10.75
CA ASN A 331 -22.89 3.90 10.00
C ASN A 331 -23.85 2.78 10.37
N LEU A 332 -23.32 1.67 10.90
CA LEU A 332 -24.12 0.57 11.45
C LEU A 332 -24.64 0.84 12.87
N LEU A 333 -23.90 1.61 13.68
CA LEU A 333 -24.17 1.81 15.10
C LEU A 333 -24.84 3.14 15.43
N HIS A 334 -24.65 4.16 14.59
CA HIS A 334 -25.04 5.54 14.84
C HIS A 334 -25.73 6.16 13.61
N LYS A 335 -25.86 7.50 13.63
CA LYS A 335 -26.28 8.24 12.45
C LYS A 335 -25.20 8.14 11.36
N ALA A 336 -25.62 7.80 10.15
CA ALA A 336 -24.71 7.63 9.03
C ALA A 336 -23.96 8.94 8.71
N VAL A 337 -22.65 8.81 8.48
CA VAL A 337 -21.75 9.89 8.04
C VAL A 337 -21.01 9.44 6.76
N PRO A 338 -20.69 10.38 5.87
CA PRO A 338 -19.88 10.07 4.69
C PRO A 338 -18.49 9.53 5.07
N SER A 339 -17.93 8.69 4.21
CA SER A 339 -16.52 8.29 4.32
C SER A 339 -15.64 9.49 4.06
N PRO A 340 -14.57 9.71 4.84
CA PRO A 340 -13.58 10.71 4.51
C PRO A 340 -13.03 10.49 3.09
N GLU A 341 -12.68 11.57 2.40
CA GLU A 341 -12.04 11.49 1.10
C GLU A 341 -10.67 10.82 1.23
N ILE A 342 -10.42 9.81 0.38
CA ILE A 342 -9.19 9.01 0.42
C ILE A 342 -7.95 9.87 0.20
N GLN A 343 -8.06 10.96 -0.58
CA GLN A 343 -6.95 11.89 -0.81
C GLN A 343 -6.39 12.53 0.49
N HIS A 344 -7.19 12.63 1.55
CA HIS A 344 -6.73 13.14 2.85
C HIS A 344 -6.02 12.07 3.70
N VAL A 345 -5.92 10.83 3.20
CA VAL A 345 -5.21 9.74 3.88
C VAL A 345 -3.74 9.78 3.46
N PRO A 346 -2.79 9.87 4.39
CA PRO A 346 -1.38 9.82 4.05
C PRO A 346 -1.01 8.49 3.37
N ARG A 347 -0.21 8.57 2.31
CA ARG A 347 0.36 7.43 1.59
C ARG A 347 1.85 7.42 1.81
N VAL A 348 2.43 6.24 2.03
CA VAL A 348 3.87 6.09 2.27
C VAL A 348 4.41 4.91 1.47
N THR A 349 5.51 5.14 0.78
CA THR A 349 6.38 4.13 0.21
C THR A 349 7.65 4.06 1.05
N TYR A 350 7.95 2.89 1.58
CA TYR A 350 9.04 2.69 2.55
C TYR A 350 10.38 2.34 1.88
N THR A 351 10.65 3.01 0.77
CA THR A 351 12.01 3.06 0.21
C THR A 351 12.93 3.85 1.14
N TYR A 352 14.20 3.95 0.82
CA TYR A 352 15.15 4.87 1.42
C TYR A 352 15.85 5.67 0.32
N PRO A 353 15.54 6.97 0.17
CA PRO A 353 14.60 7.76 0.98
C PRO A 353 13.16 7.26 0.89
N ALA A 354 12.40 7.45 1.97
CA ALA A 354 10.97 7.17 1.96
C ALA A 354 10.22 8.27 1.20
N ILE A 355 9.10 7.89 0.60
CA ILE A 355 8.21 8.80 -0.12
C ILE A 355 6.90 8.86 0.64
N ALA A 356 6.44 10.06 0.99
CA ALA A 356 5.15 10.26 1.63
C ALA A 356 4.36 11.38 0.95
N SER A 357 3.06 11.20 0.80
CA SER A 357 2.17 12.22 0.23
C SER A 357 0.83 12.26 0.96
N VAL A 358 0.19 13.42 0.93
CA VAL A 358 -1.17 13.64 1.44
C VAL A 358 -1.82 14.78 0.69
N GLY A 359 -3.13 14.71 0.48
CA GLY A 359 -3.87 15.73 -0.24
C GLY A 359 -3.71 15.60 -1.76
N LEU A 360 -3.79 16.73 -2.45
CA LEU A 360 -3.72 16.80 -3.91
C LEU A 360 -2.26 16.88 -4.38
N SER A 361 -1.95 16.12 -5.42
CA SER A 361 -0.73 16.31 -6.22
C SER A 361 -0.86 17.52 -7.15
N GLU A 362 0.24 17.95 -7.75
CA GLU A 362 0.21 18.98 -8.79
C GLU A 362 -0.63 18.54 -10.00
N ASP A 363 -0.48 17.28 -10.43
CA ASP A 363 -1.27 16.70 -11.52
C ASP A 363 -2.77 16.69 -11.19
N ASP A 364 -3.15 16.43 -9.92
CA ASP A 364 -4.55 16.50 -9.48
C ASP A 364 -5.09 17.92 -9.54
N CYS A 365 -4.29 18.90 -9.16
CA CYS A 365 -4.67 20.32 -9.25
C CYS A 365 -4.86 20.76 -10.71
N ILE A 366 -3.99 20.33 -11.62
CA ILE A 366 -4.10 20.59 -13.07
C ILE A 366 -5.37 19.95 -13.62
N LYS A 367 -5.60 18.65 -13.35
CA LYS A 367 -6.79 17.93 -13.82
C LYS A 367 -8.11 18.54 -13.34
N ARG A 368 -8.10 19.19 -12.17
CA ARG A 368 -9.28 19.86 -11.56
C ARG A 368 -9.37 21.35 -11.88
N ASP A 369 -8.47 21.88 -12.71
CA ASP A 369 -8.39 23.32 -13.05
C ASP A 369 -8.30 24.22 -11.80
N LEU A 370 -7.54 23.77 -10.78
CA LEU A 370 -7.34 24.50 -9.54
C LEU A 370 -6.14 25.44 -9.67
N SER A 371 -6.37 26.74 -9.40
CA SER A 371 -5.29 27.72 -9.24
C SER A 371 -4.65 27.58 -7.86
N VAL A 372 -3.38 27.16 -7.82
CA VAL A 372 -2.66 26.87 -6.57
C VAL A 372 -1.35 27.67 -6.47
N ASN A 373 -0.78 27.73 -5.27
CA ASN A 373 0.61 28.09 -5.03
C ASN A 373 1.36 26.82 -4.62
N GLN A 374 2.63 26.71 -5.02
CA GLN A 374 3.47 25.56 -4.65
C GLN A 374 4.87 26.01 -4.26
N ALA A 375 5.47 25.26 -3.34
CA ALA A 375 6.86 25.43 -2.95
C ALA A 375 7.55 24.09 -2.86
N LEU A 376 8.71 23.97 -3.47
CA LEU A 376 9.59 22.81 -3.38
C LEU A 376 10.89 23.23 -2.71
N VAL A 377 11.28 22.51 -1.66
CA VAL A 377 12.51 22.72 -0.90
C VAL A 377 13.37 21.46 -0.97
N PRO A 378 14.53 21.50 -1.66
CA PRO A 378 15.49 20.41 -1.62
C PRO A 378 16.01 20.17 -0.20
N LEU A 379 16.20 18.91 0.20
CA LEU A 379 16.74 18.57 1.52
C LEU A 379 18.14 19.14 1.76
N ALA A 380 18.96 19.30 0.73
CA ALA A 380 20.28 19.94 0.82
C ALA A 380 20.27 21.33 1.50
N MET A 381 19.13 22.00 1.50
CA MET A 381 18.95 23.31 2.17
C MET A 381 18.69 23.20 3.68
N VAL A 382 18.55 22.00 4.22
CA VAL A 382 18.20 21.77 5.63
C VAL A 382 19.40 21.22 6.39
N SER A 383 19.71 21.81 7.53
CA SER A 383 20.89 21.47 8.32
C SER A 383 20.93 19.99 8.73
N ARG A 384 19.78 19.38 9.04
CA ARG A 384 19.69 17.96 9.38
C ARG A 384 20.18 17.05 8.25
N SER A 385 19.81 17.37 7.02
CA SER A 385 20.23 16.64 5.82
C SER A 385 21.75 16.61 5.70
N ASN A 386 22.39 17.76 5.88
CA ASN A 386 23.85 17.88 5.81
C ASN A 386 24.56 17.09 6.95
N THR A 387 24.02 17.10 8.19
CA THR A 387 24.62 16.35 9.30
C THR A 387 24.52 14.83 9.13
N SER A 388 23.58 14.36 8.32
CA SER A 388 23.33 12.95 8.04
C SER A 388 23.97 12.49 6.72
N ASP A 389 24.61 13.42 5.99
CA ASP A 389 25.13 13.18 4.63
C ASP A 389 24.08 12.53 3.71
N PHE A 390 22.84 13.04 3.81
CA PHE A 390 21.71 12.60 3.00
C PHE A 390 20.98 13.81 2.41
N THR A 391 21.36 14.23 1.24
CA THR A 391 20.87 15.45 0.58
C THR A 391 19.88 15.18 -0.55
N ASP A 392 19.71 13.91 -0.97
CA ASP A 392 18.75 13.50 -1.98
C ASP A 392 17.34 13.49 -1.40
N GLY A 393 16.49 14.37 -1.91
CA GLY A 393 15.11 14.47 -1.49
C GLY A 393 14.59 15.90 -1.48
N PHE A 394 13.32 16.04 -1.16
CA PHE A 394 12.65 17.33 -1.11
C PHE A 394 11.38 17.28 -0.25
N VAL A 395 10.89 18.47 0.10
CA VAL A 395 9.54 18.71 0.60
C VAL A 395 8.84 19.64 -0.39
N LYS A 396 7.71 19.19 -0.94
CA LYS A 396 6.80 19.96 -1.80
C LYS A 396 5.51 20.18 -1.04
N LEU A 397 5.07 21.44 -0.94
CA LEU A 397 3.78 21.83 -0.36
C LEU A 397 2.95 22.55 -1.41
N ILE A 398 1.64 22.32 -1.38
CA ILE A 398 0.65 22.95 -2.27
C ILE A 398 -0.41 23.64 -1.40
N SER A 399 -0.71 24.90 -1.70
CA SER A 399 -1.81 25.65 -1.07
C SER A 399 -2.78 26.20 -2.11
N ASP A 400 -4.01 26.45 -1.69
CA ASP A 400 -4.97 27.24 -2.46
C ASP A 400 -4.52 28.72 -2.51
N LYS A 401 -5.26 29.55 -3.26
CA LYS A 401 -4.95 31.00 -3.38
C LYS A 401 -5.14 31.79 -2.09
N ARG A 402 -5.78 31.22 -1.08
CA ARG A 402 -5.92 31.82 0.25
C ARG A 402 -4.81 31.39 1.20
N GLY A 403 -3.89 30.53 0.72
CA GLY A 403 -2.78 30.00 1.49
C GLY A 403 -3.14 28.76 2.33
N VAL A 404 -4.35 28.20 2.19
CA VAL A 404 -4.75 26.97 2.90
C VAL A 404 -4.05 25.76 2.26
N LEU A 405 -3.41 24.93 3.08
CA LEU A 405 -2.71 23.72 2.62
C LEU A 405 -3.71 22.69 2.08
N ILE A 406 -3.44 22.17 0.87
CA ILE A 406 -4.28 21.19 0.19
C ILE A 406 -3.51 19.96 -0.30
N GLY A 407 -2.18 19.99 -0.29
CA GLY A 407 -1.36 18.89 -0.71
C GLY A 407 0.08 18.97 -0.25
N ALA A 408 0.73 17.81 -0.14
CA ALA A 408 2.15 17.71 0.14
C ALA A 408 2.73 16.41 -0.39
N THR A 409 3.99 16.50 -0.84
CA THR A 409 4.84 15.36 -1.18
C THR A 409 6.20 15.54 -0.52
N ILE A 410 6.66 14.52 0.20
CA ILE A 410 7.92 14.50 0.93
C ILE A 410 8.72 13.29 0.46
N VAL A 411 9.96 13.52 0.02
CA VAL A 411 10.94 12.47 -0.22
C VAL A 411 12.10 12.70 0.73
N ALA A 412 12.20 11.88 1.78
CA ALA A 412 13.19 12.06 2.85
C ALA A 412 13.40 10.74 3.61
N PRO A 413 14.50 10.57 4.37
CA PRO A 413 14.70 9.39 5.21
C PRO A 413 13.57 9.12 6.20
N HIS A 414 12.91 10.16 6.71
CA HIS A 414 11.82 10.09 7.69
C HIS A 414 10.51 10.68 7.15
N ALA A 415 10.26 10.58 5.85
CA ALA A 415 9.04 11.13 5.24
C ALA A 415 7.75 10.57 5.86
N ALA A 416 7.76 9.29 6.28
CA ALA A 416 6.63 8.63 6.92
C ALA A 416 6.18 9.31 8.22
N GLU A 417 7.12 9.86 8.98
CA GLU A 417 6.86 10.59 10.23
C GLU A 417 6.53 12.06 9.94
N MET A 418 7.26 12.68 9.01
CA MET A 418 7.12 14.11 8.66
C MET A 418 5.74 14.44 8.06
N ILE A 419 5.15 13.53 7.29
CA ILE A 419 3.88 13.78 6.58
C ILE A 419 2.70 14.04 7.52
N HIS A 420 2.76 13.56 8.78
CA HIS A 420 1.62 13.62 9.69
C HIS A 420 1.28 15.02 10.16
N GLU A 421 2.27 15.91 10.32
CA GLU A 421 1.99 17.32 10.64
C GLU A 421 1.26 18.03 9.50
N VAL A 422 1.63 17.73 8.24
CA VAL A 422 0.95 18.30 7.07
C VAL A 422 -0.44 17.67 6.92
N SER A 423 -0.60 16.38 7.17
CA SER A 423 -1.90 15.71 7.18
C SER A 423 -2.85 16.37 8.20
N LEU A 424 -2.35 16.66 9.41
CA LEU A 424 -3.12 17.36 10.44
C LEU A 424 -3.49 18.79 9.99
N ALA A 425 -2.54 19.49 9.40
CA ALA A 425 -2.77 20.86 8.87
C ALA A 425 -3.85 20.86 7.78
N ILE A 426 -3.80 19.95 6.81
CA ILE A 426 -4.82 19.81 5.75
C ILE A 426 -6.18 19.48 6.35
N GLN A 427 -6.24 18.51 7.28
CA GLN A 427 -7.49 18.07 7.90
C GLN A 427 -8.21 19.21 8.65
N HIS A 428 -7.45 20.14 9.22
CA HIS A 428 -7.98 21.28 9.95
C HIS A 428 -8.03 22.59 9.14
N GLY A 429 -7.75 22.55 7.85
CA GLY A 429 -7.80 23.71 6.97
C GLY A 429 -6.79 24.80 7.38
N MET A 430 -5.62 24.41 7.92
CA MET A 430 -4.58 25.35 8.33
C MET A 430 -3.90 25.95 7.10
N SER A 431 -3.42 27.20 7.26
CA SER A 431 -2.67 27.88 6.23
C SER A 431 -1.17 27.52 6.26
N ALA A 432 -0.48 27.77 5.15
CA ALA A 432 0.98 27.70 5.10
C ALA A 432 1.63 28.60 6.14
N SER A 433 1.04 29.77 6.42
CA SER A 433 1.51 30.70 7.45
C SER A 433 1.44 30.11 8.86
N ASP A 434 0.37 29.37 9.19
CA ASP A 434 0.25 28.70 10.49
C ASP A 434 1.38 27.68 10.68
N LEU A 435 1.65 26.88 9.65
CA LEU A 435 2.70 25.88 9.67
C LEU A 435 4.10 26.51 9.71
N ALA A 436 4.32 27.58 8.94
CA ALA A 436 5.58 28.34 8.92
C ALA A 436 5.92 28.96 10.28
N ASN A 437 4.91 29.44 11.01
CA ASN A 437 5.06 30.06 12.34
C ASN A 437 5.10 29.02 13.48
N THR A 438 4.80 27.75 13.21
CA THR A 438 4.90 26.69 14.22
C THR A 438 6.38 26.40 14.52
N PRO A 439 6.84 26.49 15.79
CA PRO A 439 8.21 26.18 16.14
C PRO A 439 8.55 24.71 15.86
N HIS A 440 9.65 24.46 15.16
CA HIS A 440 10.20 23.13 14.92
C HIS A 440 11.51 22.96 15.68
N ALA A 441 11.78 21.72 16.10
CA ALA A 441 13.06 21.41 16.74
C ALA A 441 14.21 21.61 15.73
N PHE A 442 15.23 22.36 16.12
CA PHE A 442 16.44 22.55 15.31
C PHE A 442 17.17 21.21 15.11
N LEU A 443 17.70 21.01 13.91
CA LEU A 443 18.28 19.76 13.41
C LEU A 443 17.29 18.57 13.35
N SER A 444 15.99 18.84 13.18
CA SER A 444 15.01 17.81 12.86
C SER A 444 14.74 17.75 11.34
N TRP A 445 14.24 16.60 10.87
CA TRP A 445 13.78 16.48 9.50
C TRP A 445 12.52 17.33 9.22
N GLY A 446 11.65 17.50 10.24
CA GLY A 446 10.44 18.34 10.14
C GLY A 446 10.73 19.80 9.84
N GLU A 447 11.96 20.31 10.14
CA GLU A 447 12.37 21.66 9.78
C GLU A 447 12.24 21.93 8.27
N ALA A 448 12.39 20.89 7.42
CA ALA A 448 12.20 21.00 5.98
C ALA A 448 10.76 21.39 5.61
N VAL A 449 9.77 20.89 6.37
CA VAL A 449 8.35 21.20 6.18
C VAL A 449 8.10 22.69 6.50
N ARG A 450 8.64 23.19 7.63
CA ARG A 450 8.56 24.60 8.01
C ARG A 450 9.21 25.52 6.97
N VAL A 451 10.38 25.12 6.44
CA VAL A 451 11.07 25.90 5.39
C VAL A 451 10.24 25.94 4.10
N ALA A 452 9.59 24.82 3.74
CA ALA A 452 8.71 24.80 2.58
C ALA A 452 7.46 25.67 2.79
N ALA A 453 6.86 25.64 3.99
CA ALA A 453 5.74 26.50 4.35
C ALA A 453 6.10 27.99 4.29
N ASN A 454 7.28 28.39 4.77
CA ASN A 454 7.78 29.77 4.67
C ASN A 454 7.92 30.27 3.22
N ARG A 455 8.08 29.38 2.24
CA ARG A 455 8.16 29.77 0.82
C ARG A 455 6.81 29.98 0.16
N LEU A 456 5.74 29.54 0.81
CA LEU A 456 4.36 29.75 0.35
C LEU A 456 3.75 31.04 0.92
N VAL A 457 4.36 31.62 1.95
CA VAL A 457 3.98 32.88 2.57
C VAL A 457 4.74 34.03 1.93
#